data_160ee7f5ddbe9c5528de690c3297906b
#
_entry.id   160ee7f5ddbe9c5528de690c3297906b
#
_cell.length_a   1.000
_cell.length_b   1.000
_cell.length_c   1.000
_cell.angle_alpha   90.00
_cell.angle_beta   90.00
_cell.angle_gamma   90.00
#
_symmetry.space_group_name_H-M   'P 1'
#
loop_
_entity.id
_entity.type
_entity.pdbx_description
1 polymer ?
#
loop_
_entity_poly.entity_id
_entity_poly.type
_entity_poly.pdbx_seq_one_letter_code
_entity_poly.pdbx_strand_id
1 'polypeptide(L)'
;MFIDIKDARKHYGEGETLVNALDGVSLSLGEGKIYVILGPSGSGKSTLLNMIGGLDSLDSGEITISGRNISRSDKKKMTDYRREDVGFVFQFYNLIPDLTVQENIQVVADIAKQPMDIEEVMKVLDIDKYKNRFPKELSGGQQQRVAIARALIKNPKILLCDELTGALDSKSSRNVLKFIEKVNEQFRTTIIIITHNEAIADMADTVIRIKDGQVASCTDNNCKRSAEELEL
;
A
#
# COMPACT_ATOMS: atom_id res chain seq x y z
N MET A 1 11.42 -10.36 12.42
CA MET A 1 10.32 -10.09 11.48
C MET A 1 10.07 -8.60 11.47
N PHE A 2 9.69 -8.03 10.31
CA PHE A 2 9.42 -6.60 10.18
C PHE A 2 7.96 -6.26 10.49
N ILE A 3 7.01 -7.05 9.95
CA ILE A 3 5.60 -7.02 10.30
C ILE A 3 5.27 -8.37 10.94
N ASP A 4 4.68 -8.37 12.12
CA ASP A 4 4.24 -9.57 12.84
C ASP A 4 2.80 -9.37 13.31
N ILE A 5 1.89 -10.21 12.83
CA ILE A 5 0.46 -10.19 13.11
C ILE A 5 0.10 -11.49 13.81
N LYS A 6 -0.57 -11.42 14.97
CA LYS A 6 -0.95 -12.56 15.78
C LYS A 6 -2.42 -12.53 16.11
N ASP A 7 -3.15 -13.54 15.67
CA ASP A 7 -4.57 -13.78 15.94
C ASP A 7 -5.43 -12.49 15.77
N ALA A 8 -5.18 -11.75 14.69
CA ALA A 8 -5.86 -10.48 14.44
C ALA A 8 -7.33 -10.74 14.09
N ARG A 9 -8.25 -10.10 14.85
CA ARG A 9 -9.69 -10.19 14.66
C ARG A 9 -10.30 -8.82 14.53
N LYS A 10 -11.26 -8.72 13.60
CA LYS A 10 -12.04 -7.51 13.38
C LYS A 10 -13.45 -7.84 12.93
N HIS A 11 -14.42 -7.25 13.61
CA HIS A 11 -15.83 -7.39 13.30
C HIS A 11 -16.42 -6.04 12.94
N TYR A 12 -17.43 -6.04 12.07
CA TYR A 12 -18.26 -4.88 11.78
C TYR A 12 -19.72 -5.25 11.90
N GLY A 13 -20.57 -4.30 12.29
CA GLY A 13 -22.00 -4.52 12.53
C GLY A 13 -22.31 -5.13 13.90
N GLU A 14 -23.59 -5.38 14.16
CA GLU A 14 -24.09 -5.96 15.41
C GLU A 14 -25.24 -6.95 15.09
N GLY A 15 -25.44 -7.95 15.96
CA GLY A 15 -26.50 -8.92 15.82
C GLY A 15 -26.46 -9.68 14.49
N GLU A 16 -27.56 -9.64 13.73
CA GLU A 16 -27.68 -10.36 12.44
C GLU A 16 -26.82 -9.76 11.32
N THR A 17 -26.33 -8.52 11.48
CA THR A 17 -25.45 -7.86 10.49
C THR A 17 -23.96 -8.01 10.83
N LEU A 18 -23.61 -8.81 11.82
CA LEU A 18 -22.22 -9.03 12.23
C LEU A 18 -21.42 -9.70 11.11
N VAL A 19 -20.33 -9.04 10.69
CA VAL A 19 -19.39 -9.56 9.69
C VAL A 19 -18.01 -9.71 10.32
N ASN A 20 -17.46 -10.91 10.31
CA ASN A 20 -16.09 -11.20 10.72
C ASN A 20 -15.13 -10.84 9.59
N ALA A 21 -14.71 -9.58 9.53
CA ALA A 21 -13.85 -9.10 8.46
C ALA A 21 -12.42 -9.66 8.57
N LEU A 22 -11.93 -9.87 9.79
CA LEU A 22 -10.72 -10.65 10.08
C LEU A 22 -11.06 -11.66 11.19
N ASP A 23 -10.69 -12.91 10.99
CA ASP A 23 -10.95 -14.01 11.90
C ASP A 23 -9.69 -14.83 12.19
N GLY A 24 -8.84 -14.31 13.08
CA GLY A 24 -7.63 -14.99 13.53
C GLY A 24 -6.46 -14.94 12.55
N VAL A 25 -6.31 -13.83 11.81
CA VAL A 25 -5.21 -13.64 10.87
C VAL A 25 -3.87 -13.62 11.61
N SER A 26 -2.96 -14.51 11.21
CA SER A 26 -1.58 -14.55 11.69
C SER A 26 -0.62 -14.57 10.51
N LEU A 27 0.31 -13.61 10.45
CA LEU A 27 1.27 -13.42 9.36
C LEU A 27 2.58 -12.81 9.89
N SER A 28 3.71 -13.24 9.32
CA SER A 28 5.02 -12.67 9.62
C SER A 28 5.74 -12.33 8.31
N LEU A 29 6.00 -11.03 8.09
CA LEU A 29 6.56 -10.51 6.85
C LEU A 29 7.94 -9.86 7.10
N GLY A 30 8.85 -10.04 6.14
CA GLY A 30 10.18 -9.44 6.14
C GLY A 30 10.17 -7.98 5.67
N GLU A 31 11.30 -7.30 5.81
CA GLU A 31 11.50 -5.92 5.34
C GLU A 31 11.98 -5.88 3.88
N GLY A 32 11.66 -4.80 3.17
CA GLY A 32 12.20 -4.49 1.85
C GLY A 32 11.71 -5.39 0.71
N LYS A 33 10.60 -6.10 0.90
CA LYS A 33 9.99 -7.02 -0.07
C LYS A 33 8.67 -6.49 -0.62
N ILE A 34 8.24 -7.05 -1.75
CA ILE A 34 6.91 -6.84 -2.34
C ILE A 34 6.02 -8.02 -1.94
N TYR A 35 4.92 -7.72 -1.27
CA TYR A 35 3.87 -8.67 -0.89
C TYR A 35 2.62 -8.38 -1.70
N VAL A 36 1.99 -9.44 -2.24
CA VAL A 36 0.69 -9.33 -2.89
C VAL A 36 -0.33 -10.12 -2.09
N ILE A 37 -1.41 -9.45 -1.70
CA ILE A 37 -2.54 -10.06 -0.99
C ILE A 37 -3.69 -10.21 -1.98
N LEU A 38 -4.07 -11.45 -2.25
CA LEU A 38 -5.14 -11.86 -3.15
C LEU A 38 -6.36 -12.37 -2.39
N GLY A 39 -7.50 -12.27 -3.00
CA GLY A 39 -8.75 -12.86 -2.51
C GLY A 39 -9.98 -12.20 -3.14
N PRO A 40 -11.16 -12.82 -3.03
CA PRO A 40 -12.40 -12.27 -3.56
C PRO A 40 -12.79 -10.96 -2.86
N SER A 41 -13.73 -10.22 -3.46
CA SER A 41 -14.31 -9.03 -2.82
C SER A 41 -14.94 -9.43 -1.48
N GLY A 42 -14.77 -8.61 -0.45
CA GLY A 42 -15.29 -8.88 0.90
C GLY A 42 -14.47 -9.87 1.73
N SER A 43 -13.36 -10.42 1.24
CA SER A 43 -12.56 -11.41 1.98
C SER A 43 -11.73 -10.86 3.15
N GLY A 44 -11.72 -9.54 3.39
CA GLY A 44 -10.99 -8.91 4.50
C GLY A 44 -9.66 -8.23 4.12
N LYS A 45 -9.26 -8.20 2.82
CA LYS A 45 -7.99 -7.61 2.37
C LYS A 45 -7.82 -6.15 2.76
N SER A 46 -8.79 -5.28 2.39
CA SER A 46 -8.75 -3.85 2.71
C SER A 46 -8.83 -3.62 4.23
N THR A 47 -9.56 -4.47 4.97
CA THR A 47 -9.57 -4.44 6.43
C THR A 47 -8.17 -4.71 6.98
N LEU A 48 -7.50 -5.78 6.53
CA LEU A 48 -6.13 -6.09 6.95
C LEU A 48 -5.17 -4.94 6.62
N LEU A 49 -5.27 -4.37 5.40
CA LEU A 49 -4.45 -3.22 4.99
C LEU A 49 -4.66 -2.02 5.92
N ASN A 50 -5.92 -1.72 6.28
CA ASN A 50 -6.27 -0.63 7.19
C ASN A 50 -5.74 -0.85 8.61
N MET A 51 -5.74 -2.11 9.10
CA MET A 51 -5.13 -2.45 10.40
C MET A 51 -3.62 -2.24 10.38
N ILE A 52 -2.92 -2.75 9.35
CA ILE A 52 -1.48 -2.56 9.17
C ILE A 52 -1.16 -1.08 9.06
N GLY A 53 -1.96 -0.32 8.32
CA GLY A 53 -1.77 1.12 8.15
C GLY A 53 -2.19 2.00 9.32
N GLY A 54 -2.83 1.42 10.34
CA GLY A 54 -3.32 2.15 11.51
C GLY A 54 -4.44 3.14 11.19
N LEU A 55 -5.26 2.83 10.17
CA LEU A 55 -6.47 3.58 9.86
C LEU A 55 -7.67 3.12 10.70
N ASP A 56 -7.62 1.88 11.16
CA ASP A 56 -8.61 1.31 12.06
C ASP A 56 -7.92 0.45 13.13
N SER A 57 -8.65 -0.04 14.13
CA SER A 57 -8.14 -0.82 15.26
C SER A 57 -8.71 -2.24 15.27
N LEU A 58 -7.91 -3.21 15.72
CA LEU A 58 -8.35 -4.58 15.96
C LEU A 58 -9.31 -4.63 17.15
N ASP A 59 -10.23 -5.60 17.14
CA ASP A 59 -11.04 -5.97 18.30
C ASP A 59 -10.25 -6.88 19.24
N SER A 60 -9.43 -7.78 18.69
CA SER A 60 -8.47 -8.59 19.44
C SER A 60 -7.26 -8.99 18.59
N GLY A 61 -6.21 -9.52 19.23
CA GLY A 61 -4.97 -9.88 18.60
C GLY A 61 -3.93 -8.75 18.66
N GLU A 62 -2.86 -8.89 17.89
CA GLU A 62 -1.71 -8.01 17.96
C GLU A 62 -1.09 -7.76 16.59
N ILE A 63 -0.69 -6.52 16.31
CA ILE A 63 0.14 -6.14 15.17
C ILE A 63 1.38 -5.42 15.68
N THR A 64 2.54 -5.94 15.33
CA THR A 64 3.83 -5.33 15.63
C THR A 64 4.56 -5.01 14.32
N ILE A 65 5.05 -3.78 14.17
CA ILE A 65 5.74 -3.30 12.97
C ILE A 65 7.06 -2.67 13.39
N SER A 66 8.16 -3.16 12.85
CA SER A 66 9.52 -2.70 13.21
C SER A 66 9.74 -2.68 14.73
N GLY A 67 9.24 -3.71 15.44
CA GLY A 67 9.31 -3.84 16.90
C GLY A 67 8.32 -2.97 17.68
N ARG A 68 7.52 -2.12 17.02
CA ARG A 68 6.48 -1.29 17.65
C ARG A 68 5.13 -2.01 17.60
N ASN A 69 4.52 -2.26 18.75
CA ASN A 69 3.15 -2.76 18.81
C ASN A 69 2.18 -1.60 18.49
N ILE A 70 1.49 -1.69 17.33
CA ILE A 70 0.55 -0.66 16.88
C ILE A 70 -0.87 -0.90 17.40
N SER A 71 -1.25 -2.14 17.74
CA SER A 71 -2.59 -2.47 18.22
C SER A 71 -2.91 -1.87 19.59
N ARG A 72 -1.88 -1.57 20.40
CA ARG A 72 -2.00 -0.99 21.75
C ARG A 72 -1.59 0.48 21.79
N SER A 73 -1.44 1.11 20.64
CA SER A 73 -0.98 2.50 20.55
C SER A 73 -2.13 3.48 20.74
N ASP A 74 -1.86 4.56 21.48
CA ASP A 74 -2.79 5.68 21.61
C ASP A 74 -2.92 6.48 20.29
N LYS A 75 -3.93 7.36 20.20
CA LYS A 75 -4.21 8.16 18.99
C LYS A 75 -3.01 8.98 18.51
N LYS A 76 -2.19 9.50 19.45
CA LYS A 76 -1.01 10.32 19.11
C LYS A 76 0.07 9.44 18.46
N LYS A 77 0.39 8.30 19.06
CA LYS A 77 1.36 7.35 18.52
C LYS A 77 0.93 6.81 17.16
N MET A 78 -0.39 6.58 16.97
CA MET A 78 -0.92 6.17 15.66
C MET A 78 -0.82 7.28 14.60
N THR A 79 -1.01 8.54 14.99
CA THR A 79 -0.81 9.67 14.08
C THR A 79 0.65 9.79 13.67
N ASP A 80 1.59 9.65 14.62
CA ASP A 80 3.02 9.65 14.33
C ASP A 80 3.41 8.47 13.45
N TYR A 81 2.89 7.27 13.70
CA TYR A 81 3.10 6.09 12.88
C TYR A 81 2.66 6.30 11.43
N ARG A 82 1.43 6.80 11.20
CA ARG A 82 0.95 7.10 9.84
C ARG A 82 1.75 8.19 9.15
N ARG A 83 2.20 9.20 9.91
CA ARG A 83 2.99 10.30 9.37
C ARG A 83 4.39 9.87 8.94
N GLU A 84 5.03 8.98 9.71
CA GLU A 84 6.45 8.65 9.55
C GLU A 84 6.68 7.34 8.80
N ASP A 85 5.94 6.29 9.16
CA ASP A 85 6.29 4.93 8.75
C ASP A 85 5.43 4.39 7.59
N VAL A 86 4.24 4.99 7.30
CA VAL A 86 3.28 4.40 6.35
C VAL A 86 2.93 5.33 5.20
N GLY A 87 3.13 4.90 3.97
CA GLY A 87 2.56 5.50 2.75
C GLY A 87 1.30 4.75 2.32
N PHE A 88 0.24 5.49 1.92
CA PHE A 88 -0.97 4.91 1.36
C PHE A 88 -1.15 5.34 -0.09
N VAL A 89 -1.46 4.36 -0.95
CA VAL A 89 -1.88 4.57 -2.33
C VAL A 89 -3.21 3.87 -2.53
N PHE A 90 -4.25 4.65 -2.86
CA PHE A 90 -5.62 4.18 -3.02
C PHE A 90 -5.97 4.00 -4.50
N GLN A 91 -7.01 3.23 -4.77
CA GLN A 91 -7.55 2.99 -6.10
C GLN A 91 -7.98 4.31 -6.80
N PHE A 92 -8.64 5.20 -6.06
CA PHE A 92 -8.98 6.56 -6.51
C PHE A 92 -7.89 7.50 -6.00
N TYR A 93 -7.01 7.93 -6.82
CA TYR A 93 -5.76 8.69 -6.59
C TYR A 93 -5.78 9.68 -5.43
N ASN A 94 -6.94 10.21 -5.04
CA ASN A 94 -7.17 11.17 -3.93
C ASN A 94 -6.24 12.39 -4.00
N LEU A 95 -5.91 12.84 -5.22
CA LEU A 95 -5.14 14.06 -5.43
C LEU A 95 -6.00 15.28 -5.09
N ILE A 96 -5.35 16.33 -4.62
CA ILE A 96 -6.00 17.61 -4.38
C ILE A 96 -6.15 18.30 -5.74
N PRO A 97 -7.38 18.51 -6.25
CA PRO A 97 -7.61 18.91 -7.64
C PRO A 97 -7.10 20.32 -7.97
N ASP A 98 -7.05 21.20 -6.97
CA ASP A 98 -6.64 22.60 -7.11
C ASP A 98 -5.13 22.82 -6.86
N LEU A 99 -4.37 21.75 -6.66
CA LEU A 99 -2.93 21.75 -6.54
C LEU A 99 -2.27 21.09 -7.75
N THR A 100 -1.16 21.64 -8.18
CA THR A 100 -0.29 21.04 -9.22
C THR A 100 0.30 19.72 -8.74
N VAL A 101 0.95 18.98 -9.64
CA VAL A 101 1.70 17.75 -9.30
C VAL A 101 2.71 18.01 -8.18
N GLN A 102 3.53 19.04 -8.33
CA GLN A 102 4.54 19.39 -7.33
C GLN A 102 3.91 19.78 -6.00
N GLU A 103 2.88 20.60 -5.99
CA GLU A 103 2.19 21.01 -4.76
C GLU A 103 1.49 19.86 -4.05
N ASN A 104 0.89 18.90 -4.79
CA ASN A 104 0.34 17.67 -4.21
C ASN A 104 1.38 16.85 -3.44
N ILE A 105 2.64 16.86 -3.88
CA ILE A 105 3.75 16.17 -3.20
C ILE A 105 4.27 17.04 -2.06
N GLN A 106 4.45 18.35 -2.31
CA GLN A 106 4.99 19.31 -1.34
C GLN A 106 4.19 19.37 -0.04
N VAL A 107 2.85 19.37 -0.11
CA VAL A 107 1.96 19.37 1.07
C VAL A 107 2.30 18.22 2.05
N VAL A 108 2.69 17.06 1.54
CA VAL A 108 3.07 15.92 2.38
C VAL A 108 4.52 16.02 2.82
N ALA A 109 5.41 16.54 1.98
CA ALA A 109 6.80 16.82 2.37
C ALA A 109 6.88 17.79 3.55
N ASP A 110 6.04 18.84 3.56
CA ASP A 110 6.03 19.88 4.60
C ASP A 110 5.65 19.36 6.00
N ILE A 111 4.88 18.28 6.07
CA ILE A 111 4.48 17.64 7.34
C ILE A 111 5.35 16.44 7.73
N ALA A 112 6.22 15.98 6.83
CA ALA A 112 7.13 14.87 7.08
C ALA A 112 8.31 15.31 7.93
N LYS A 113 8.84 14.41 8.78
CA LYS A 113 10.03 14.71 9.60
C LYS A 113 11.32 14.71 8.77
N GLN A 114 11.43 13.78 7.84
CA GLN A 114 12.61 13.58 6.99
C GLN A 114 12.16 13.27 5.56
N PRO A 115 11.59 14.27 4.85
CA PRO A 115 11.12 14.05 3.49
C PRO A 115 12.31 13.73 2.57
N MET A 116 12.02 12.92 1.54
CA MET A 116 12.94 12.71 0.43
C MET A 116 13.02 13.96 -0.42
N ASP A 117 14.00 14.02 -1.32
CA ASP A 117 14.07 15.07 -2.32
C ASP A 117 12.93 14.92 -3.34
N ILE A 118 12.14 15.99 -3.50
CA ILE A 118 10.94 15.99 -4.37
C ILE A 118 11.33 15.77 -5.83
N GLU A 119 12.42 16.38 -6.29
CA GLU A 119 12.85 16.24 -7.68
C GLU A 119 13.33 14.81 -7.96
N GLU A 120 14.03 14.19 -7.01
CA GLU A 120 14.45 12.79 -7.11
C GLU A 120 13.23 11.87 -7.22
N VAL A 121 12.25 12.01 -6.32
CA VAL A 121 11.02 11.20 -6.32
C VAL A 121 10.25 11.39 -7.63
N MET A 122 10.11 12.63 -8.11
CA MET A 122 9.43 12.92 -9.37
C MET A 122 10.15 12.29 -10.57
N LYS A 123 11.49 12.32 -10.62
CA LYS A 123 12.30 11.69 -11.67
C LYS A 123 12.17 10.18 -11.66
N VAL A 124 12.23 9.55 -10.47
CA VAL A 124 12.07 8.09 -10.33
C VAL A 124 10.74 7.63 -10.92
N LEU A 125 9.68 8.42 -10.71
CA LEU A 125 8.31 8.12 -11.16
C LEU A 125 7.98 8.71 -12.55
N ASP A 126 8.94 9.32 -13.25
CA ASP A 126 8.77 9.96 -14.58
C ASP A 126 7.58 10.93 -14.62
N ILE A 127 7.48 11.80 -13.62
CA ILE A 127 6.43 12.82 -13.49
C ILE A 127 6.98 14.26 -13.39
N ASP A 128 8.29 14.45 -13.36
CA ASP A 128 8.97 15.75 -13.26
C ASP A 128 8.56 16.72 -14.39
N LYS A 129 8.37 16.21 -15.60
CA LYS A 129 7.87 16.97 -16.77
C LYS A 129 6.44 17.48 -16.61
N TYR A 130 5.70 16.97 -15.65
CA TYR A 130 4.30 17.35 -15.35
C TYR A 130 4.18 18.21 -14.09
N LYS A 131 5.26 18.63 -13.46
CA LYS A 131 5.28 19.26 -12.13
C LYS A 131 4.31 20.44 -11.96
N ASN A 132 4.09 21.22 -13.02
CA ASN A 132 3.22 22.40 -13.02
C ASN A 132 1.78 22.09 -13.53
N ARG A 133 1.46 20.82 -13.86
CA ARG A 133 0.11 20.43 -14.31
C ARG A 133 -0.79 20.12 -13.12
N PHE A 134 -2.08 20.35 -13.32
CA PHE A 134 -3.12 19.96 -12.38
C PHE A 134 -3.58 18.51 -12.64
N PRO A 135 -4.17 17.81 -11.64
CA PRO A 135 -4.64 16.43 -11.80
C PRO A 135 -5.53 16.19 -13.02
N LYS A 136 -6.43 17.13 -13.34
CA LYS A 136 -7.33 17.05 -14.50
C LYS A 136 -6.63 17.02 -15.86
N GLU A 137 -5.37 17.42 -15.91
CA GLU A 137 -4.55 17.46 -17.14
C GLU A 137 -3.71 16.20 -17.31
N LEU A 138 -3.86 15.23 -16.42
CA LEU A 138 -3.10 13.99 -16.36
C LEU A 138 -3.95 12.78 -16.74
N SER A 139 -3.32 11.81 -17.41
CA SER A 139 -3.94 10.49 -17.57
C SER A 139 -4.05 9.74 -16.22
N GLY A 140 -4.92 8.73 -16.12
CA GLY A 140 -5.09 7.93 -14.90
C GLY A 140 -3.77 7.34 -14.38
N GLY A 141 -2.94 6.76 -15.26
CA GLY A 141 -1.63 6.25 -14.88
C GLY A 141 -0.64 7.34 -14.41
N GLN A 142 -0.73 8.57 -14.95
CA GLN A 142 0.05 9.70 -14.46
C GLN A 142 -0.43 10.14 -13.07
N GLN A 143 -1.75 10.24 -12.86
CA GLN A 143 -2.33 10.56 -11.56
C GLN A 143 -1.94 9.52 -10.49
N GLN A 144 -1.94 8.22 -10.86
CA GLN A 144 -1.50 7.15 -9.96
C GLN A 144 -0.03 7.31 -9.55
N ARG A 145 0.85 7.68 -10.50
CA ARG A 145 2.26 7.95 -10.19
C ARG A 145 2.44 9.15 -9.26
N VAL A 146 1.63 10.19 -9.41
CA VAL A 146 1.61 11.33 -8.47
C VAL A 146 1.12 10.88 -7.08
N ALA A 147 0.12 10.03 -7.00
CA ALA A 147 -0.35 9.47 -5.72
C ALA A 147 0.73 8.62 -5.04
N ILE A 148 1.50 7.83 -5.81
CA ILE A 148 2.65 7.07 -5.32
C ILE A 148 3.75 8.03 -4.83
N ALA A 149 4.08 9.09 -5.60
CA ALA A 149 5.07 10.09 -5.20
C ALA A 149 4.69 10.75 -3.87
N ARG A 150 3.43 11.15 -3.73
CA ARG A 150 2.88 11.74 -2.52
C ARG A 150 2.95 10.80 -1.31
N ALA A 151 2.73 9.51 -1.52
CA ALA A 151 2.86 8.52 -0.46
C ALA A 151 4.32 8.25 -0.08
N LEU A 152 5.23 8.30 -1.07
CA LEU A 152 6.65 7.99 -0.92
C LEU A 152 7.47 9.13 -0.31
N ILE A 153 7.08 10.41 -0.59
CA ILE A 153 7.90 11.59 -0.25
C ILE A 153 8.29 11.68 1.22
N LYS A 154 7.50 11.14 2.11
CA LYS A 154 7.79 11.10 3.55
C LYS A 154 8.78 10.01 3.97
N ASN A 155 9.37 9.28 3.01
CA ASN A 155 10.32 8.18 3.21
C ASN A 155 9.75 7.05 4.10
N PRO A 156 8.58 6.49 3.74
CA PRO A 156 7.90 5.51 4.59
C PRO A 156 8.61 4.17 4.56
N LYS A 157 8.56 3.43 5.67
CA LYS A 157 9.06 2.04 5.73
C LYS A 157 8.14 1.06 5.00
N ILE A 158 6.84 1.40 4.94
CA ILE A 158 5.80 0.57 4.32
C ILE A 158 4.99 1.41 3.34
N LEU A 159 4.80 0.91 2.13
CA LEU A 159 3.87 1.44 1.15
C LEU A 159 2.70 0.46 1.02
N LEU A 160 1.51 0.91 1.37
CA LEU A 160 0.26 0.16 1.32
C LEU A 160 -0.53 0.58 0.09
N CYS A 161 -0.83 -0.37 -0.78
CA CYS A 161 -1.42 -0.14 -2.08
C CYS A 161 -2.74 -0.89 -2.19
N ASP A 162 -3.84 -0.13 -2.26
CA ASP A 162 -5.18 -0.68 -2.42
C ASP A 162 -5.61 -0.57 -3.89
N GLU A 163 -5.71 -1.73 -4.59
CA GLU A 163 -6.21 -1.84 -5.95
C GLU A 163 -5.53 -0.86 -6.94
N LEU A 164 -4.20 -0.76 -6.92
CA LEU A 164 -3.39 0.21 -7.69
C LEU A 164 -3.76 0.34 -9.16
N THR A 165 -4.26 -0.73 -9.77
CA THR A 165 -4.48 -0.86 -11.20
C THR A 165 -5.94 -0.96 -11.58
N GLY A 166 -6.85 -0.98 -10.61
CA GLY A 166 -8.26 -1.26 -10.83
C GLY A 166 -9.01 -0.25 -11.71
N ALA A 167 -8.48 0.97 -11.85
CA ALA A 167 -9.05 2.03 -12.70
C ALA A 167 -8.24 2.30 -13.98
N LEU A 168 -7.25 1.44 -14.32
CA LEU A 168 -6.30 1.65 -15.41
C LEU A 168 -6.45 0.58 -16.50
N ASP A 169 -6.13 0.96 -17.74
CA ASP A 169 -5.91 -0.01 -18.83
C ASP A 169 -4.64 -0.85 -18.59
N SER A 170 -4.51 -1.99 -19.26
CA SER A 170 -3.39 -2.95 -19.08
C SER A 170 -2.02 -2.30 -19.29
N LYS A 171 -1.87 -1.40 -20.27
CA LYS A 171 -0.60 -0.70 -20.52
C LYS A 171 -0.24 0.26 -19.39
N SER A 172 -1.19 1.04 -18.92
CA SER A 172 -1.01 1.96 -17.79
C SER A 172 -0.76 1.20 -16.49
N SER A 173 -1.46 0.09 -16.26
CA SER A 173 -1.27 -0.80 -15.13
C SER A 173 0.16 -1.34 -15.07
N ARG A 174 0.66 -1.89 -16.19
CA ARG A 174 2.03 -2.40 -16.30
C ARG A 174 3.06 -1.30 -16.00
N ASN A 175 2.86 -0.09 -16.53
CA ASN A 175 3.75 1.03 -16.26
C ASN A 175 3.76 1.41 -14.78
N VAL A 176 2.61 1.46 -14.11
CA VAL A 176 2.54 1.76 -12.66
C VAL A 176 3.25 0.68 -11.84
N LEU A 177 3.07 -0.61 -12.17
CA LEU A 177 3.74 -1.70 -11.47
C LEU A 177 5.27 -1.68 -11.65
N LYS A 178 5.78 -1.28 -12.83
CA LYS A 178 7.22 -1.02 -13.02
C LYS A 178 7.76 0.04 -12.07
N PHE A 179 6.99 1.10 -11.83
CA PHE A 179 7.41 2.13 -10.87
C PHE A 179 7.36 1.63 -9.43
N ILE A 180 6.42 0.75 -9.07
CA ILE A 180 6.38 0.08 -7.77
C ILE A 180 7.64 -0.79 -7.58
N GLU A 181 8.00 -1.57 -8.58
CA GLU A 181 9.21 -2.40 -8.58
C GLU A 181 10.47 -1.53 -8.40
N LYS A 182 10.60 -0.45 -9.18
CA LYS A 182 11.70 0.52 -9.08
C LYS A 182 11.79 1.18 -7.70
N VAL A 183 10.65 1.55 -7.11
CA VAL A 183 10.58 2.13 -5.75
C VAL A 183 11.10 1.11 -4.72
N ASN A 184 10.68 -0.14 -4.80
CA ASN A 184 11.17 -1.19 -3.90
C ASN A 184 12.68 -1.41 -4.04
N GLU A 185 13.20 -1.47 -5.26
CA GLU A 185 14.62 -1.67 -5.54
C GLU A 185 15.49 -0.50 -5.03
N GLN A 186 15.07 0.73 -5.33
CA GLN A 186 15.85 1.93 -5.03
C GLN A 186 15.79 2.33 -3.55
N PHE A 187 14.62 2.27 -2.94
CA PHE A 187 14.41 2.78 -1.59
C PHE A 187 14.26 1.68 -0.53
N ARG A 188 14.23 0.40 -0.95
CA ARG A 188 14.05 -0.76 -0.06
C ARG A 188 12.78 -0.67 0.80
N THR A 189 11.81 0.12 0.38
CA THR A 189 10.51 0.24 1.04
C THR A 189 9.77 -1.10 0.96
N THR A 190 9.22 -1.57 2.06
CA THR A 190 8.34 -2.75 2.05
C THR A 190 7.01 -2.37 1.40
N ILE A 191 6.57 -3.13 0.41
CA ILE A 191 5.35 -2.82 -0.36
C ILE A 191 4.34 -3.93 -0.16
N ILE A 192 3.10 -3.56 0.17
CA ILE A 192 1.97 -4.48 0.27
C ILE A 192 0.91 -4.02 -0.73
N ILE A 193 0.62 -4.87 -1.71
CA ILE A 193 -0.39 -4.62 -2.75
C ILE A 193 -1.57 -5.55 -2.47
N ILE A 194 -2.77 -5.00 -2.30
CA ILE A 194 -3.98 -5.80 -2.35
C ILE A 194 -4.64 -5.66 -3.71
N THR A 195 -5.05 -6.77 -4.28
CA THR A 195 -5.68 -6.82 -5.60
C THR A 195 -6.50 -8.10 -5.78
N HIS A 196 -7.37 -8.10 -6.77
CA HIS A 196 -8.05 -9.30 -7.26
C HIS A 196 -7.43 -9.84 -8.56
N ASN A 197 -6.43 -9.15 -9.13
CA ASN A 197 -5.76 -9.58 -10.36
C ASN A 197 -4.62 -10.55 -10.03
N GLU A 198 -4.79 -11.83 -10.40
CA GLU A 198 -3.83 -12.90 -10.16
C GLU A 198 -2.48 -12.66 -10.85
N ALA A 199 -2.45 -12.00 -12.02
CA ALA A 199 -1.21 -11.76 -12.76
C ALA A 199 -0.22 -10.87 -11.96
N ILE A 200 -0.71 -10.02 -11.05
CA ILE A 200 0.15 -9.17 -10.22
C ILE A 200 0.93 -10.00 -9.19
N ALA A 201 0.43 -11.17 -8.82
CA ALA A 201 1.13 -12.07 -7.90
C ALA A 201 2.51 -12.50 -8.42
N ASP A 202 2.68 -12.60 -9.74
CA ASP A 202 3.94 -13.05 -10.34
C ASP A 202 5.12 -12.11 -10.05
N MET A 203 4.86 -10.83 -9.74
CA MET A 203 5.91 -9.87 -9.38
C MET A 203 6.22 -9.82 -7.87
N ALA A 204 5.44 -10.49 -7.03
CA ALA A 204 5.64 -10.47 -5.59
C ALA A 204 6.81 -11.36 -5.14
N ASP A 205 7.43 -11.02 -4.00
CA ASP A 205 8.33 -11.93 -3.29
C ASP A 205 7.56 -12.99 -2.51
N THR A 206 6.36 -12.65 -2.02
CA THR A 206 5.48 -13.56 -1.29
C THR A 206 4.02 -13.24 -1.66
N VAL A 207 3.24 -14.27 -1.93
CA VAL A 207 1.81 -14.19 -2.24
C VAL A 207 1.02 -14.68 -1.03
N ILE A 208 0.07 -13.87 -0.58
CA ILE A 208 -0.82 -14.17 0.54
C ILE A 208 -2.24 -14.25 -0.01
N ARG A 209 -2.95 -15.33 0.29
CA ARG A 209 -4.35 -15.47 -0.10
C ARG A 209 -5.24 -15.37 1.13
N ILE A 210 -6.22 -14.46 1.05
CA ILE A 210 -7.22 -14.26 2.12
C ILE A 210 -8.58 -14.71 1.60
N LYS A 211 -9.25 -15.51 2.41
CA LYS A 211 -10.60 -15.98 2.19
C LYS A 211 -11.37 -15.95 3.51
N ASP A 212 -12.58 -15.38 3.49
CA ASP A 212 -13.50 -15.36 4.65
C ASP A 212 -12.81 -14.84 5.94
N GLY A 213 -12.01 -13.78 5.83
CA GLY A 213 -11.29 -13.16 6.95
C GLY A 213 -10.08 -13.94 7.47
N GLN A 214 -9.69 -15.02 6.82
CA GLN A 214 -8.58 -15.89 7.25
C GLN A 214 -7.49 -15.99 6.18
N VAL A 215 -6.25 -16.30 6.58
CA VAL A 215 -5.15 -16.61 5.66
C VAL A 215 -5.32 -18.04 5.13
N ALA A 216 -5.70 -18.15 3.86
CA ALA A 216 -5.83 -19.45 3.19
C ALA A 216 -4.46 -20.02 2.79
N SER A 217 -3.53 -19.18 2.37
CA SER A 217 -2.14 -19.57 2.06
C SER A 217 -1.19 -18.36 2.13
N CYS A 218 0.08 -18.64 2.42
CA CYS A 218 1.18 -17.67 2.34
C CYS A 218 2.36 -18.41 1.72
N THR A 219 2.76 -18.01 0.50
CA THR A 219 3.72 -18.76 -0.31
C THR A 219 4.78 -17.83 -0.88
N ASP A 220 6.05 -18.14 -0.65
CA ASP A 220 7.16 -17.42 -1.27
C ASP A 220 7.22 -17.72 -2.77
N ASN A 221 7.44 -16.69 -3.57
CA ASN A 221 7.54 -16.81 -5.02
C ASN A 221 9.01 -16.97 -5.44
N ASN A 222 9.38 -18.18 -5.79
CA ASN A 222 10.75 -18.50 -6.22
C ASN A 222 11.02 -18.17 -7.71
N CYS A 223 9.99 -17.80 -8.47
CA CYS A 223 10.05 -17.48 -9.91
C CYS A 223 9.43 -16.09 -10.17
N LYS A 224 9.92 -15.08 -9.44
CA LYS A 224 9.45 -13.70 -9.59
C LYS A 224 9.67 -13.19 -11.02
N ARG A 225 8.62 -12.62 -11.61
CA ARG A 225 8.64 -11.96 -12.92
C ARG A 225 8.73 -10.46 -12.76
N SER A 226 9.37 -9.78 -13.72
CA SER A 226 9.34 -8.32 -13.75
C SER A 226 7.94 -7.82 -14.13
N ALA A 227 7.60 -6.61 -13.72
CA ALA A 227 6.33 -5.99 -14.09
C ALA A 227 6.14 -5.88 -15.61
N GLU A 228 7.24 -5.90 -16.40
CA GLU A 228 7.20 -5.90 -17.88
C GLU A 228 6.62 -7.18 -18.48
N GLU A 229 6.86 -8.29 -17.83
CA GLU A 229 6.49 -9.64 -18.29
C GLU A 229 5.06 -10.03 -17.86
N LEU A 230 4.37 -9.19 -17.09
CA LEU A 230 3.01 -9.50 -16.63
C LEU A 230 1.99 -9.40 -17.76
N GLU A 231 1.11 -10.38 -17.85
CA GLU A 231 -0.05 -10.41 -18.73
C GLU A 231 -1.28 -9.88 -17.96
N LEU A 232 -1.52 -8.55 -17.99
CA LEU A 232 -2.55 -7.85 -17.24
C LEU A 232 -3.83 -7.64 -18.05
#